data_7255dc8450cf31d485ad9a63e9accfbd
#
_entry.id   7255dc8450cf31d485ad9a63e9accfbd
#
_cell.length_a   1.000
_cell.length_b   1.000
_cell.length_c   1.000
_cell.angle_alpha   90.00
_cell.angle_beta   90.00
_cell.angle_gamma   90.00
#
_symmetry.space_group_name_H-M   'P 1'
#
loop_
_entity.id
_entity.type
_entity.pdbx_description
1 polymer ?
#
loop_
_entity_poly.entity_id
_entity_poly.type
_entity_poly.pdbx_seq_one_letter_code
_entity_poly.pdbx_strand_id
1 'polypeptide(L)'
;MITFHSVDSDGNKVIFSENYSRKDNKIIFNDKTCPNTQIELTINDDMSVLFRRIGETNMILPLSLGERKIGHYKNSLGLEFDMIVLTTKLIVNSNKITIEYDLDVEDIKQHHKLWILIN
;
A
#
# COMPACT_ATOMS: atom_id res chain seq x y z
N MET A 1 1.67 -15.90 -8.93
CA MET A 1 1.33 -14.55 -9.42
C MET A 1 0.55 -13.82 -8.34
N ILE A 2 0.72 -12.53 -8.23
CA ILE A 2 -0.04 -11.71 -7.30
C ILE A 2 -1.06 -10.87 -8.05
N THR A 3 -2.27 -10.70 -7.49
CA THR A 3 -3.30 -9.83 -8.06
C THR A 3 -3.56 -8.70 -7.08
N PHE A 4 -3.39 -7.47 -7.54
CA PHE A 4 -3.54 -6.25 -6.77
C PHE A 4 -4.82 -5.55 -7.16
N HIS A 5 -5.69 -5.28 -6.19
CA HIS A 5 -6.91 -4.49 -6.34
C HIS A 5 -6.85 -3.28 -5.43
N SER A 6 -7.23 -2.12 -5.96
CA SER A 6 -7.33 -0.89 -5.19
C SER A 6 -8.59 -0.13 -5.58
N VAL A 7 -9.30 0.39 -4.60
CA VAL A 7 -10.46 1.27 -4.81
C VAL A 7 -10.35 2.41 -3.81
N ASP A 8 -10.54 3.64 -4.28
CA ASP A 8 -10.60 4.80 -3.39
C ASP A 8 -12.00 5.39 -3.31
N SER A 9 -12.20 6.36 -2.42
CA SER A 9 -13.49 7.01 -2.19
C SER A 9 -13.98 7.87 -3.36
N ASP A 10 -13.08 8.20 -4.30
CA ASP A 10 -13.42 8.94 -5.53
C ASP A 10 -13.86 8.00 -6.66
N GLY A 11 -13.88 6.69 -6.41
CA GLY A 11 -14.29 5.67 -7.38
C GLY A 11 -13.18 5.22 -8.31
N ASN A 12 -11.94 5.65 -8.08
CA ASN A 12 -10.79 5.17 -8.86
C ASN A 12 -10.52 3.72 -8.51
N LYS A 13 -10.41 2.88 -9.55
CA LYS A 13 -10.16 1.45 -9.40
C LYS A 13 -8.91 1.07 -10.15
N VAL A 14 -8.08 0.26 -9.52
CA VAL A 14 -6.89 -0.33 -10.12
C VAL A 14 -6.94 -1.83 -9.91
N ILE A 15 -6.69 -2.59 -10.97
CA ILE A 15 -6.53 -4.02 -10.89
C ILE A 15 -5.43 -4.44 -11.85
N PHE A 16 -4.47 -5.22 -11.37
CA PHE A 16 -3.47 -5.86 -12.22
C PHE A 16 -2.93 -7.13 -11.58
N SER A 17 -2.35 -7.99 -12.40
CA SER A 17 -1.64 -9.18 -11.94
C SER A 17 -0.18 -9.08 -12.36
N GLU A 18 0.72 -9.56 -11.51
CA GLU A 18 2.16 -9.50 -11.74
C GLU A 18 2.86 -10.69 -11.08
N ASN A 19 4.02 -11.03 -11.59
CA ASN A 19 4.93 -11.93 -10.90
C ASN A 19 5.47 -11.23 -9.64
N TYR A 20 5.75 -12.01 -8.62
CA TYR A 20 6.27 -11.47 -7.37
C TYR A 20 7.42 -12.31 -6.85
N SER A 21 8.27 -11.70 -6.04
CA SER A 21 9.25 -12.41 -5.24
C SER A 21 8.88 -12.30 -3.77
N ARG A 22 9.19 -13.34 -3.01
CA ARG A 22 8.97 -13.36 -1.56
C ARG A 22 10.28 -13.74 -0.89
N LYS A 23 10.72 -12.90 0.04
CA LYS A 23 11.91 -13.15 0.84
C LYS A 23 11.61 -12.78 2.27
N ASP A 24 11.70 -13.76 3.17
CA ASP A 24 11.37 -13.60 4.59
C ASP A 24 9.93 -13.07 4.75
N ASN A 25 9.77 -11.90 5.34
CA ASN A 25 8.47 -11.26 5.55
C ASN A 25 8.12 -10.22 4.49
N LYS A 26 8.87 -10.17 3.37
CA LYS A 26 8.68 -9.18 2.30
C LYS A 26 8.14 -9.81 1.04
N ILE A 27 7.20 -9.11 0.41
CA ILE A 27 6.62 -9.45 -0.89
C ILE A 27 6.89 -8.27 -1.82
N ILE A 28 7.53 -8.52 -2.97
CA ILE A 28 7.95 -7.46 -3.89
C ILE A 28 7.41 -7.77 -5.28
N PHE A 29 6.79 -6.79 -5.92
CA PHE A 29 6.31 -6.90 -7.29
C PHE A 29 6.31 -5.53 -7.98
N ASN A 30 6.31 -5.53 -9.31
CA ASN A 30 6.26 -4.30 -10.08
C ASN A 30 4.89 -3.65 -10.00
N ASP A 31 4.85 -2.33 -9.88
CA ASP A 31 3.63 -1.54 -9.93
C ASP A 31 3.32 -1.22 -11.40
N LYS A 32 2.29 -1.88 -11.96
CA LYS A 32 1.91 -1.64 -13.35
C LYS A 32 1.26 -0.29 -13.60
N THR A 33 0.94 0.45 -12.54
CA THR A 33 0.33 1.79 -12.65
C THR A 33 1.36 2.91 -12.69
N CYS A 34 2.59 2.63 -12.26
CA CYS A 34 3.66 3.60 -12.19
C CYS A 34 4.92 3.04 -12.85
N PRO A 35 5.48 3.73 -13.88
CA PRO A 35 6.73 3.28 -14.52
C PRO A 35 7.88 3.21 -13.51
N ASN A 36 8.77 2.23 -13.69
CA ASN A 36 10.00 2.09 -12.90
C ASN A 36 9.77 2.12 -11.38
N THR A 37 8.65 1.56 -10.95
CA THR A 37 8.23 1.55 -9.53
C THR A 37 7.89 0.14 -9.10
N GLN A 38 8.34 -0.23 -7.90
CA GLN A 38 8.01 -1.50 -7.27
C GLN A 38 7.13 -1.25 -6.04
N ILE A 39 6.28 -2.22 -5.73
CA ILE A 39 5.54 -2.30 -4.47
C ILE A 39 6.25 -3.32 -3.59
N GLU A 40 6.49 -2.95 -2.35
CA GLU A 40 7.06 -3.81 -1.33
C GLU A 40 6.14 -3.84 -0.12
N LEU A 41 5.72 -5.02 0.26
CA LEU A 41 4.91 -5.26 1.46
C LEU A 41 5.79 -5.96 2.49
N THR A 42 5.94 -5.36 3.66
CA THR A 42 6.60 -6.00 4.80
C THR A 42 5.53 -6.37 5.82
N ILE A 43 5.41 -7.66 6.14
CA ILE A 43 4.47 -8.15 7.12
C ILE A 43 5.24 -8.36 8.43
N ASN A 44 4.95 -7.55 9.44
CA ASN A 44 5.64 -7.61 10.73
C ASN A 44 5.05 -8.72 11.61
N ASP A 45 5.79 -9.10 12.66
CA ASP A 45 5.37 -10.17 13.57
C ASP A 45 4.06 -9.84 14.32
N ASP A 46 3.77 -8.56 14.54
CA ASP A 46 2.53 -8.10 15.15
C ASP A 46 1.37 -8.00 14.14
N MET A 47 1.56 -8.48 12.91
CA MET A 47 0.62 -8.44 11.78
C MET A 47 0.38 -7.04 11.21
N SER A 48 1.10 -6.01 11.66
CA SER A 48 1.11 -4.74 10.96
C SER A 48 1.83 -4.89 9.61
N VAL A 49 1.52 -4.01 8.66
CA VAL A 49 2.08 -4.07 7.32
C VAL A 49 2.72 -2.71 6.98
N LEU A 50 3.93 -2.76 6.45
CA LEU A 50 4.54 -1.58 5.84
C LEU A 50 4.36 -1.68 4.33
N PHE A 51 3.59 -0.77 3.77
CA PHE A 51 3.36 -0.67 2.32
C PHE A 51 4.29 0.39 1.77
N ARG A 52 5.11 0.03 0.77
CA ARG A 52 6.04 0.96 0.15
C ARG A 52 5.91 0.92 -1.36
N ARG A 53 5.98 2.10 -1.99
CA ARG A 53 6.30 2.25 -3.41
C ARG A 53 7.73 2.78 -3.51
N ILE A 54 8.54 2.15 -4.35
CA ILE A 54 9.97 2.47 -4.49
C ILE A 54 10.27 2.62 -5.98
N GLY A 55 10.77 3.78 -6.37
CA GLY A 55 11.12 4.07 -7.76
C GLY A 55 10.90 5.55 -8.10
N GLU A 56 10.26 5.83 -9.23
CA GLU A 56 9.92 7.19 -9.62
C GLU A 56 8.93 7.83 -8.65
N THR A 57 8.04 7.02 -8.08
CA THR A 57 7.18 7.40 -6.97
C THR A 57 7.66 6.66 -5.74
N ASN A 58 7.94 7.40 -4.67
CA ASN A 58 8.31 6.81 -3.38
C ASN A 58 7.21 7.13 -2.38
N MET A 59 6.69 6.09 -1.73
CA MET A 59 5.63 6.23 -0.73
C MET A 59 5.83 5.21 0.36
N ILE A 60 5.62 5.61 1.60
CA ILE A 60 5.67 4.73 2.76
C ILE A 60 4.38 4.90 3.53
N LEU A 61 3.63 3.81 3.70
CA LEU A 61 2.41 3.76 4.48
C LEU A 61 2.56 2.72 5.58
N PRO A 62 2.77 3.14 6.83
CA PRO A 62 2.70 2.21 7.97
C PRO A 62 1.24 1.90 8.26
N LEU A 63 0.88 0.61 8.19
CA LEU A 63 -0.51 0.15 8.35
C LEU A 63 -0.61 -0.71 9.61
N SER A 64 -1.27 -0.20 10.63
CA SER A 64 -1.46 -0.88 11.90
C SER A 64 -2.90 -0.66 12.37
N LEU A 65 -3.64 -1.76 12.57
CA LEU A 65 -5.08 -1.71 12.82
C LEU A 65 -5.43 -0.81 14.01
N GLY A 66 -6.32 0.15 13.75
CA GLY A 66 -6.81 1.08 14.76
C GLY A 66 -5.85 2.19 15.16
N GLU A 67 -4.67 2.27 14.54
CA GLU A 67 -3.66 3.27 14.89
C GLU A 67 -3.51 4.33 13.81
N ARG A 68 -3.25 5.57 14.24
CA ARG A 68 -2.84 6.65 13.34
C ARG A 68 -1.34 6.66 13.22
N LYS A 69 -0.85 6.64 11.99
CA LYS A 69 0.58 6.66 11.68
C LYS A 69 0.87 7.76 10.67
N ILE A 70 2.14 8.15 10.56
CA ILE A 70 2.58 9.12 9.57
C ILE A 70 3.18 8.37 8.40
N GLY A 71 2.61 8.58 7.21
CA GLY A 71 3.17 8.13 5.94
C GLY A 71 3.88 9.27 5.24
N HIS A 72 4.61 8.94 4.19
CA HIS A 72 5.40 9.91 3.44
C HIS A 72 5.30 9.62 1.94
N TYR A 73 5.21 10.68 1.14
CA TYR A 73 5.16 10.63 -0.32
C TYR A 73 6.21 11.55 -0.92
N LYS A 74 6.91 11.06 -1.96
CA LYS A 74 7.84 11.84 -2.76
C LYS A 74 7.85 11.33 -4.18
N ASN A 75 7.82 12.21 -5.17
CA ASN A 75 7.94 11.83 -6.57
C ASN A 75 9.18 12.44 -7.23
N SER A 76 9.44 12.01 -8.48
CA SER A 76 10.60 12.47 -9.26
C SER A 76 10.52 13.94 -9.67
N LEU A 77 9.33 14.56 -9.57
CA LEU A 77 9.13 15.97 -9.89
C LEU A 77 9.37 16.90 -8.68
N GLY A 78 9.78 16.32 -7.53
CA GLY A 78 10.08 17.09 -6.32
C GLY A 78 8.90 17.34 -5.41
N LEU A 79 7.71 16.80 -5.71
CA LEU A 79 6.57 16.88 -4.80
C LEU A 79 6.83 15.95 -3.61
N GLU A 80 6.74 16.49 -2.41
CA GLU A 80 6.99 15.74 -1.18
C GLU A 80 6.06 16.23 -0.07
N PHE A 81 5.43 15.30 0.66
CA PHE A 81 4.54 15.63 1.78
C PHE A 81 4.35 14.43 2.70
N ASP A 82 3.94 14.73 3.93
CA ASP A 82 3.52 13.71 4.90
C ASP A 82 2.00 13.50 4.84
N MET A 83 1.57 12.31 5.26
CA MET A 83 0.17 11.92 5.32
C MET A 83 -0.12 11.33 6.68
N ILE A 84 -1.36 11.48 7.15
CA ILE A 84 -1.85 10.75 8.31
C ILE A 84 -2.60 9.53 7.78
N VAL A 85 -2.21 8.35 8.27
CA VAL A 85 -2.79 7.06 7.87
C VAL A 85 -3.51 6.45 9.07
N LEU A 86 -4.81 6.21 8.94
CA LEU A 86 -5.58 5.45 9.93
C LEU A 86 -6.05 4.15 9.30
N THR A 87 -5.54 3.03 9.79
CA THR A 87 -5.94 1.71 9.30
C THR A 87 -7.20 1.27 10.01
N THR A 88 -8.27 1.05 9.25
CA THR A 88 -9.59 0.65 9.79
C THR A 88 -9.85 -0.84 9.62
N LYS A 89 -9.17 -1.51 8.71
CA LYS A 89 -9.26 -2.96 8.51
C LYS A 89 -7.93 -3.50 8.06
N LEU A 90 -7.49 -4.60 8.66
CA LEU A 90 -6.24 -5.25 8.30
C LEU A 90 -6.36 -6.74 8.61
N ILE A 91 -6.43 -7.56 7.56
CA ILE A 91 -6.52 -9.01 7.67
C ILE A 91 -5.43 -9.60 6.80
N VAL A 92 -4.54 -10.36 7.40
CA VAL A 92 -3.43 -11.01 6.71
C VAL A 92 -3.59 -12.52 6.81
N ASN A 93 -3.81 -13.15 5.67
CA ASN A 93 -3.86 -14.60 5.54
C ASN A 93 -2.71 -15.07 4.63
N SER A 94 -2.49 -16.37 4.53
CA SER A 94 -1.39 -16.92 3.73
C SER A 94 -1.49 -16.58 2.24
N ASN A 95 -2.69 -16.35 1.72
CA ASN A 95 -2.94 -16.12 0.29
C ASN A 95 -3.74 -14.85 0.00
N LYS A 96 -4.07 -14.06 1.02
CA LYS A 96 -4.86 -12.84 0.83
C LYS A 96 -4.54 -11.82 1.92
N ILE A 97 -4.36 -10.57 1.50
CA ILE A 97 -4.23 -9.43 2.41
C ILE A 97 -5.36 -8.46 2.10
N THR A 98 -6.13 -8.09 3.11
CA THR A 98 -7.23 -7.13 2.98
C THR A 98 -6.93 -5.94 3.86
N ILE A 99 -6.92 -4.74 3.28
CA ILE A 99 -6.57 -3.51 3.99
C ILE A 99 -7.59 -2.43 3.64
N GLU A 100 -8.08 -1.72 4.66
CA GLU A 100 -8.82 -0.48 4.48
C GLU A 100 -8.19 0.59 5.36
N TYR A 101 -7.98 1.76 4.79
CA TYR A 101 -7.35 2.85 5.52
C TYR A 101 -7.85 4.20 5.02
N ASP A 102 -7.78 5.19 5.91
CA ASP A 102 -8.04 6.59 5.59
C ASP A 102 -6.72 7.33 5.47
N LEU A 103 -6.60 8.14 4.43
CA LEU A 103 -5.51 9.09 4.26
C LEU A 103 -6.01 10.49 4.49
N ASP A 104 -5.23 11.27 5.25
CA ASP A 104 -5.47 12.69 5.46
C ASP A 104 -4.23 13.46 5.03
N VAL A 105 -4.39 14.31 4.01
CA VAL A 105 -3.34 15.17 3.50
C VAL A 105 -3.91 16.59 3.50
N GLU A 106 -3.40 17.46 4.38
CA GLU A 106 -3.85 18.87 4.48
C GLU A 106 -5.37 18.99 4.56
N ASP A 107 -5.99 18.20 5.45
CA ASP A 107 -7.45 18.13 5.67
C ASP A 107 -8.28 17.57 4.50
N ILE A 108 -7.64 17.11 3.44
CA ILE A 108 -8.29 16.36 2.39
C ILE A 108 -8.23 14.87 2.76
N LYS A 109 -9.41 14.26 2.92
CA LYS A 109 -9.54 12.88 3.36
C LYS A 109 -9.95 11.97 2.22
N GLN A 110 -9.30 10.80 2.12
CA GLN A 110 -9.66 9.74 1.18
C GLN A 110 -9.70 8.42 1.91
N HIS A 111 -10.64 7.57 1.54
CA HIS A 111 -10.73 6.19 2.01
C HIS A 111 -10.24 5.25 0.92
N HIS A 112 -9.39 4.29 1.28
CA HIS A 112 -8.81 3.33 0.36
C HIS A 112 -9.07 1.91 0.82
N LYS A 113 -9.33 1.03 -0.16
CA LYS A 113 -9.45 -0.42 0.05
C LYS A 113 -8.47 -1.14 -0.86
N LEU A 114 -7.70 -2.05 -0.29
CA LEU A 114 -6.75 -2.88 -1.02
C LEU A 114 -7.07 -4.36 -0.79
N TRP A 115 -7.07 -5.13 -1.87
CA TRP A 115 -7.11 -6.59 -1.81
C TRP A 115 -5.90 -7.11 -2.58
N ILE A 116 -5.11 -7.93 -1.94
CA ILE A 116 -3.93 -8.51 -2.54
C ILE A 116 -4.07 -10.03 -2.46
N LEU A 117 -4.23 -10.66 -3.61
CA LEU A 117 -4.37 -12.11 -3.73
C LEU A 117 -3.03 -12.70 -4.14
N ILE A 118 -2.57 -13.71 -3.40
CA ILE A 118 -1.27 -14.35 -3.61
C ILE A 118 -1.50 -15.80 -4.01
N ASN A 119 -1.06 -16.15 -5.20
CA ASN A 119 -1.17 -17.52 -5.73
C ASN A 119 0.18 -18.21 -5.78
#